data_9db05be6a737915b63d07038dae01e89
#
_entry.id   9db05be6a737915b63d07038dae01e89
#
_cell.length_a   1.000
_cell.length_b   1.000
_cell.length_c   1.000
_cell.angle_alpha   90.00
_cell.angle_beta   90.00
_cell.angle_gamma   90.00
#
_symmetry.space_group_name_H-M   'P 1'
#
loop_
_entity.id
_entity.type
_entity.pdbx_description
1 polymer ?
#
loop_
_entity_poly.entity_id
_entity_poly.type
_entity_poly.pdbx_seq_one_letter_code
_entity_poly.pdbx_strand_id
1 'polypeptide(L)'
;MKLTLIAPLAASLFALAALPALAEAPLATATFKTQESADAGTADLSEGPEGVVIRVTASGLTPGWHAIHFHETGDCSDEGYKKSGSHVQHAAKEPHGLLNPEGPDDGDLPNIYAAEDGTVNAELYSDRVTLSEAEGRANLIDEDGSALVIHEGPDDHMSQPIGGAGARVACAVIEKVE
;
A
#
# COMPACT_ATOMS: atom_id res chain seq x y z
N MET A 1 19.92 -11.62 -76.37
CA MET A 1 20.38 -11.79 -75.02
C MET A 1 19.92 -10.58 -74.23
N LYS A 2 18.86 -10.66 -73.41
CA LYS A 2 18.35 -9.55 -72.56
C LYS A 2 18.87 -9.80 -71.14
N LEU A 3 19.70 -8.86 -70.65
CA LEU A 3 20.23 -8.89 -69.30
C LEU A 3 19.20 -8.22 -68.38
N THR A 4 18.64 -8.96 -67.44
CA THR A 4 17.73 -8.43 -66.41
C THR A 4 18.58 -8.08 -65.20
N LEU A 5 18.67 -6.79 -64.87
CA LEU A 5 19.27 -6.28 -63.60
C LEU A 5 18.26 -6.52 -62.46
N ILE A 6 18.66 -7.29 -61.46
CA ILE A 6 17.95 -7.43 -60.20
C ILE A 6 18.60 -6.47 -59.18
N ALA A 7 17.86 -5.47 -58.77
CA ALA A 7 18.30 -4.55 -57.71
C ALA A 7 18.03 -5.18 -56.30
N PRO A 8 18.98 -5.11 -55.36
CA PRO A 8 18.73 -5.59 -54.01
C PRO A 8 17.83 -4.64 -53.21
N LEU A 9 16.75 -5.17 -52.64
CA LEU A 9 15.86 -4.48 -51.73
C LEU A 9 16.55 -4.43 -50.35
N ALA A 10 17.01 -3.29 -49.94
CA ALA A 10 17.57 -3.07 -48.60
C ALA A 10 16.41 -2.93 -47.58
N ALA A 11 16.22 -3.93 -46.74
CA ALA A 11 15.31 -3.90 -45.64
C ALA A 11 15.94 -3.12 -44.46
N SER A 12 15.48 -1.91 -44.22
CA SER A 12 15.87 -1.11 -43.05
C SER A 12 15.13 -1.64 -41.80
N LEU A 13 15.85 -2.31 -40.88
CA LEU A 13 15.34 -2.63 -39.57
C LEU A 13 15.29 -1.33 -38.70
N PHE A 14 14.11 -0.83 -38.49
CA PHE A 14 13.87 0.19 -37.42
C PHE A 14 13.90 -0.51 -36.06
N ALA A 15 14.98 -0.34 -35.30
CA ALA A 15 15.03 -0.71 -33.90
C ALA A 15 14.17 0.32 -33.11
N LEU A 16 13.00 -0.13 -32.65
CA LEU A 16 12.19 0.63 -31.68
C LEU A 16 12.94 0.59 -30.33
N ALA A 17 13.59 1.68 -29.97
CA ALA A 17 14.13 1.86 -28.63
C ALA A 17 12.95 2.01 -27.65
N ALA A 18 12.75 1.04 -26.78
CA ALA A 18 11.81 1.16 -25.67
C ALA A 18 12.34 2.23 -24.72
N LEU A 19 11.62 3.35 -24.61
CA LEU A 19 11.87 4.35 -23.57
C LEU A 19 11.55 3.69 -22.20
N PRO A 20 12.39 3.91 -21.17
CA PRO A 20 12.04 3.48 -19.82
C PRO A 20 10.72 4.16 -19.43
N ALA A 21 9.74 3.37 -18.99
CA ALA A 21 8.53 3.91 -18.39
C ALA A 21 8.95 4.67 -17.12
N LEU A 22 8.70 5.98 -17.08
CA LEU A 22 8.83 6.76 -15.85
C LEU A 22 7.74 6.24 -14.92
N ALA A 23 8.11 5.81 -13.71
CA ALA A 23 7.13 5.55 -12.66
C ALA A 23 6.32 6.83 -12.44
N GLU A 24 4.99 6.72 -12.46
CA GLU A 24 4.11 7.84 -12.13
C GLU A 24 4.38 8.27 -10.69
N ALA A 25 4.40 9.58 -10.42
CA ALA A 25 4.58 10.09 -9.06
C ALA A 25 3.41 9.64 -8.18
N PRO A 26 3.65 9.31 -6.88
CA PRO A 26 2.58 8.92 -5.98
C PRO A 26 1.58 10.08 -5.81
N LEU A 27 0.30 9.73 -5.63
CA LEU A 27 -0.75 10.72 -5.35
C LEU A 27 -0.86 11.03 -3.85
N ALA A 28 -0.43 10.12 -2.99
CA ALA A 28 -0.34 10.32 -1.56
C ALA A 28 0.92 9.66 -1.00
N THR A 29 1.38 10.17 0.13
CA THR A 29 2.53 9.64 0.87
C THR A 29 2.21 9.58 2.35
N ALA A 30 2.94 8.72 3.09
CA ALA A 30 2.81 8.62 4.53
C ALA A 30 4.20 8.36 5.14
N THR A 31 4.56 9.07 6.22
CA THR A 31 5.81 8.83 6.93
C THR A 31 5.52 8.04 8.21
N PHE A 32 6.11 6.85 8.31
CA PHE A 32 5.99 6.02 9.50
C PHE A 32 6.76 6.62 10.67
N LYS A 33 6.12 6.63 11.82
CA LYS A 33 6.76 6.87 13.11
C LYS A 33 6.55 5.68 14.03
N THR A 34 7.54 5.42 14.86
CA THR A 34 7.49 4.48 15.98
C THR A 34 7.58 5.28 17.30
N GLN A 35 7.50 4.60 18.45
CA GLN A 35 7.73 5.25 19.75
C GLN A 35 9.20 5.75 19.90
N GLU A 36 10.13 5.20 19.10
CA GLU A 36 11.56 5.50 19.18
C GLU A 36 12.04 6.46 18.09
N SER A 37 11.34 6.53 16.95
CA SER A 37 11.73 7.34 15.78
C SER A 37 10.54 8.07 15.17
N ALA A 38 10.71 9.35 14.87
CA ALA A 38 9.75 10.15 14.13
C ALA A 38 9.80 9.90 12.61
N ASP A 39 10.85 9.22 12.13
CA ASP A 39 11.04 8.83 10.73
C ASP A 39 11.56 7.38 10.72
N ALA A 40 10.63 6.45 10.59
CA ALA A 40 10.87 5.01 10.54
C ALA A 40 10.61 4.42 9.14
N GLY A 41 10.42 5.27 8.12
CA GLY A 41 10.18 4.88 6.74
C GLY A 41 8.98 5.57 6.12
N THR A 42 8.62 5.17 4.90
CA THR A 42 7.56 5.81 4.11
C THR A 42 6.65 4.78 3.45
N ALA A 43 5.45 5.22 3.12
CA ALA A 43 4.58 4.57 2.15
C ALA A 43 4.23 5.56 1.05
N ASP A 44 4.43 5.16 -0.21
CA ASP A 44 4.00 5.89 -1.40
C ASP A 44 2.76 5.20 -1.98
N LEU A 45 1.67 5.95 -2.18
CA LEU A 45 0.40 5.45 -2.65
C LEU A 45 0.10 6.02 -4.04
N SER A 46 -0.19 5.12 -4.98
CA SER A 46 -0.52 5.47 -6.37
C SER A 46 -1.88 4.91 -6.74
N GLU A 47 -2.79 5.77 -7.21
CA GLU A 47 -4.13 5.36 -7.68
C GLU A 47 -4.04 4.69 -9.04
N GLY A 48 -4.63 3.52 -9.16
CA GLY A 48 -4.88 2.83 -10.41
C GLY A 48 -6.38 2.79 -10.76
N PRO A 49 -6.76 2.26 -11.94
CA PRO A 49 -8.17 2.21 -12.35
C PRO A 49 -9.07 1.43 -11.37
N GLU A 50 -8.52 0.37 -10.77
CA GLU A 50 -9.28 -0.58 -9.96
C GLU A 50 -8.82 -0.61 -8.49
N GLY A 51 -7.88 0.25 -8.06
CA GLY A 51 -7.39 0.27 -6.68
C GLY A 51 -6.07 1.03 -6.52
N VAL A 52 -5.42 0.83 -5.38
CA VAL A 52 -4.23 1.58 -4.97
C VAL A 52 -3.04 0.63 -4.84
N VAL A 53 -1.91 1.01 -5.44
CA VAL A 53 -0.59 0.39 -5.21
C VAL A 53 0.09 1.13 -4.06
N ILE A 54 0.60 0.40 -3.08
CA ILE A 54 1.24 0.91 -1.89
C ILE A 54 2.67 0.39 -1.83
N ARG A 55 3.68 1.26 -1.94
CA ARG A 55 5.09 0.92 -1.74
C ARG A 55 5.51 1.32 -0.34
N VAL A 56 5.89 0.33 0.46
CA VAL A 56 6.23 0.49 1.87
C VAL A 56 7.72 0.26 2.07
N THR A 57 8.38 1.23 2.69
CA THR A 57 9.67 1.05 3.35
C THR A 57 9.48 1.32 4.83
N ALA A 58 10.03 0.47 5.69
CA ALA A 58 10.00 0.69 7.14
C ALA A 58 11.28 0.17 7.79
N SER A 59 11.56 0.63 9.01
CA SER A 59 12.72 0.21 9.80
C SER A 59 12.38 0.23 11.30
N GLY A 60 13.22 -0.45 12.11
CA GLY A 60 13.03 -0.51 13.56
C GLY A 60 11.96 -1.51 14.00
N LEU A 61 11.56 -2.42 13.12
CA LEU A 61 10.64 -3.51 13.45
C LEU A 61 11.40 -4.73 13.98
N THR A 62 10.71 -5.60 14.71
CA THR A 62 11.27 -6.92 15.04
C THR A 62 11.33 -7.78 13.78
N PRO A 63 12.37 -8.63 13.59
CA PRO A 63 12.40 -9.53 12.43
C PRO A 63 11.21 -10.48 12.40
N GLY A 64 10.58 -10.64 11.23
CA GLY A 64 9.45 -11.55 11.02
C GLY A 64 8.27 -10.91 10.30
N TRP A 65 7.12 -11.59 10.37
CA TRP A 65 5.89 -11.14 9.76
C TRP A 65 5.16 -10.13 10.64
N HIS A 66 4.63 -9.07 10.02
CA HIS A 66 3.84 -8.02 10.64
C HIS A 66 2.56 -7.77 9.84
N ALA A 67 1.46 -7.58 10.54
CA ALA A 67 0.27 -7.03 9.93
C ALA A 67 0.46 -5.56 9.59
N ILE A 68 -0.16 -5.13 8.51
CA ILE A 68 -0.30 -3.72 8.13
C ILE A 68 -1.74 -3.50 7.68
N HIS A 69 -2.38 -2.42 8.16
CA HIS A 69 -3.79 -2.14 7.85
C HIS A 69 -4.00 -0.65 7.62
N PHE A 70 -5.04 -0.31 6.83
CA PHE A 70 -5.56 1.05 6.77
C PHE A 70 -6.50 1.29 7.95
N HIS A 71 -6.27 2.37 8.70
CA HIS A 71 -7.08 2.83 9.82
C HIS A 71 -7.86 4.09 9.46
N GLU A 72 -9.08 4.21 10.02
CA GLU A 72 -10.13 5.14 9.63
C GLU A 72 -9.87 6.62 9.94
N THR A 73 -8.81 6.95 10.71
CA THR A 73 -8.51 8.33 11.09
C THR A 73 -7.03 8.65 10.92
N GLY A 74 -6.73 9.82 10.31
CA GLY A 74 -5.38 10.33 10.10
C GLY A 74 -4.74 10.91 11.37
N ASP A 75 -4.83 10.20 12.51
CA ASP A 75 -4.26 10.67 13.79
C ASP A 75 -3.38 9.61 14.46
N CYS A 76 -2.06 9.80 14.35
CA CYS A 76 -1.05 9.00 15.02
C CYS A 76 -0.44 9.70 16.25
N SER A 77 -1.13 10.66 16.90
CA SER A 77 -0.53 11.55 17.89
C SER A 77 -0.40 10.97 19.29
N ASP A 78 -1.17 9.92 19.63
CA ASP A 78 -1.17 9.32 20.97
C ASP A 78 -0.18 8.16 21.10
N GLU A 79 0.13 7.80 22.34
CA GLU A 79 0.89 6.60 22.66
C GLU A 79 0.08 5.35 22.30
N GLY A 80 0.68 4.46 21.49
CA GLY A 80 0.04 3.25 20.98
C GLY A 80 -0.94 3.47 19.84
N TYR A 81 -0.97 4.68 19.22
CA TYR A 81 -1.66 5.00 17.97
C TYR A 81 -3.17 4.66 17.94
N LYS A 82 -3.85 4.72 19.11
CA LYS A 82 -5.26 4.35 19.24
C LYS A 82 -6.20 5.35 18.57
N LYS A 83 -5.76 6.61 18.43
CA LYS A 83 -6.52 7.66 17.76
C LYS A 83 -6.68 7.45 16.26
N SER A 84 -5.87 6.58 15.64
CA SER A 84 -6.09 6.18 14.26
C SER A 84 -7.38 5.36 14.05
N GLY A 85 -8.06 4.98 15.12
CA GLY A 85 -9.37 4.34 15.06
C GLY A 85 -9.32 2.84 14.74
N SER A 86 -10.38 2.33 14.13
CA SER A 86 -10.52 0.96 13.61
C SER A 86 -10.02 0.88 12.17
N HIS A 87 -10.16 -0.28 11.51
CA HIS A 87 -9.93 -0.38 10.07
C HIS A 87 -10.89 0.52 9.30
N VAL A 88 -10.41 1.10 8.19
CA VAL A 88 -11.22 1.93 7.29
C VAL A 88 -12.32 1.10 6.66
N GLN A 89 -13.50 1.73 6.46
CA GLN A 89 -14.65 1.12 5.79
C GLN A 89 -15.48 2.20 5.07
N HIS A 90 -15.98 1.91 3.87
CA HIS A 90 -16.75 2.89 3.07
C HIS A 90 -18.27 2.80 3.27
N ALA A 91 -18.79 1.66 3.69
CA ALA A 91 -20.24 1.42 3.76
C ALA A 91 -20.64 0.63 5.02
N ALA A 92 -21.26 -0.54 4.84
CA ALA A 92 -21.60 -1.41 5.95
C ALA A 92 -20.33 -1.97 6.60
N LYS A 93 -20.35 -2.14 7.92
CA LYS A 93 -19.23 -2.72 8.64
C LYS A 93 -19.04 -4.18 8.26
N GLU A 94 -18.00 -4.46 7.48
CA GLU A 94 -17.60 -5.80 7.10
C GLU A 94 -16.65 -6.40 8.14
N PRO A 95 -16.70 -7.73 8.38
CA PRO A 95 -15.75 -8.39 9.26
C PRO A 95 -14.35 -8.39 8.66
N HIS A 96 -13.35 -8.23 9.52
CA HIS A 96 -11.94 -8.35 9.18
C HIS A 96 -11.58 -9.74 8.62
N GLY A 97 -10.61 -9.76 7.70
CA GLY A 97 -9.81 -10.92 7.31
C GLY A 97 -9.87 -11.30 5.84
N LEU A 98 -8.69 -11.30 5.18
CA LEU A 98 -8.55 -11.69 3.77
C LEU A 98 -8.97 -13.14 3.48
N LEU A 99 -8.99 -14.02 4.50
CA LEU A 99 -9.40 -15.41 4.40
C LEU A 99 -10.80 -15.65 4.99
N ASN A 100 -11.42 -14.61 5.56
CA ASN A 100 -12.76 -14.68 6.13
C ASN A 100 -13.81 -14.67 5.00
N PRO A 101 -14.71 -15.69 4.91
CA PRO A 101 -15.73 -15.71 3.86
C PRO A 101 -16.78 -14.58 3.96
N GLU A 102 -16.87 -13.88 5.11
CA GLU A 102 -17.74 -12.73 5.34
C GLU A 102 -17.01 -11.40 5.24
N GLY A 103 -15.69 -11.40 5.10
CA GLY A 103 -14.79 -10.27 4.87
C GLY A 103 -14.29 -10.25 3.41
N PRO A 104 -13.17 -9.57 3.17
CA PRO A 104 -12.41 -8.72 4.09
C PRO A 104 -13.05 -7.36 4.30
N ASP A 105 -12.63 -6.63 5.35
CA ASP A 105 -12.92 -5.19 5.47
C ASP A 105 -12.03 -4.35 4.52
N ASP A 106 -12.32 -3.05 4.36
CA ASP A 106 -11.59 -2.22 3.39
C ASP A 106 -10.17 -1.87 3.85
N GLY A 107 -9.88 -2.00 5.15
CA GLY A 107 -8.57 -1.75 5.72
C GLY A 107 -7.59 -2.92 5.62
N ASP A 108 -8.07 -4.10 5.24
CA ASP A 108 -7.26 -5.31 5.20
C ASP A 108 -6.20 -5.29 4.10
N LEU A 109 -4.98 -5.71 4.47
CA LEU A 109 -3.84 -5.86 3.58
C LEU A 109 -3.09 -7.18 3.87
N PRO A 110 -2.33 -7.71 2.90
CA PRO A 110 -1.39 -8.79 3.16
C PRO A 110 -0.34 -8.40 4.20
N ASN A 111 0.13 -9.38 5.00
CA ASN A 111 1.25 -9.18 5.91
C ASN A 111 2.52 -8.75 5.17
N ILE A 112 3.34 -7.94 5.82
CA ILE A 112 4.69 -7.55 5.38
C ILE A 112 5.75 -8.32 6.18
N TYR A 113 6.94 -8.48 5.62
CA TYR A 113 8.05 -9.19 6.26
C TYR A 113 9.20 -8.25 6.58
N ALA A 114 9.57 -8.14 7.86
CA ALA A 114 10.76 -7.44 8.30
C ALA A 114 11.99 -8.38 8.27
N ALA A 115 13.05 -7.93 7.62
CA ALA A 115 14.32 -8.63 7.53
C ALA A 115 15.02 -8.74 8.91
N GLU A 116 16.16 -9.45 8.98
CA GLU A 116 16.92 -9.63 10.23
C GLU A 116 17.38 -8.31 10.85
N ASP A 117 17.57 -7.26 10.05
CA ASP A 117 17.94 -5.91 10.48
C ASP A 117 16.74 -5.02 10.83
N GLY A 118 15.53 -5.56 10.81
CA GLY A 118 14.29 -4.84 11.12
C GLY A 118 13.79 -3.96 9.98
N THR A 119 14.31 -4.11 8.74
CA THR A 119 13.85 -3.34 7.59
C THR A 119 12.78 -4.06 6.79
N VAL A 120 11.87 -3.28 6.19
CA VAL A 120 10.83 -3.70 5.25
C VAL A 120 11.02 -2.98 3.92
N ASN A 121 10.83 -3.71 2.82
CA ASN A 121 10.65 -3.16 1.48
C ASN A 121 9.59 -4.03 0.78
N ALA A 122 8.37 -3.51 0.65
CA ALA A 122 7.22 -4.24 0.14
C ALA A 122 6.40 -3.41 -0.84
N GLU A 123 5.74 -4.08 -1.78
CA GLU A 123 4.71 -3.49 -2.63
C GLU A 123 3.42 -4.28 -2.43
N LEU A 124 2.35 -3.56 -2.07
CA LEU A 124 1.03 -4.09 -1.79
C LEU A 124 0.02 -3.51 -2.79
N TYR A 125 -1.13 -4.14 -2.89
CA TYR A 125 -2.25 -3.65 -3.69
C TYR A 125 -3.56 -3.87 -2.94
N SER A 126 -4.45 -2.87 -2.99
CA SER A 126 -5.82 -2.97 -2.51
C SER A 126 -6.78 -2.44 -3.57
N ASP A 127 -7.81 -3.21 -3.87
CA ASP A 127 -8.93 -2.84 -4.73
C ASP A 127 -10.13 -2.28 -3.93
N ARG A 128 -9.99 -2.18 -2.60
CA ARG A 128 -11.04 -1.73 -1.67
C ARG A 128 -10.95 -0.27 -1.27
N VAL A 129 -9.81 0.36 -1.55
CA VAL A 129 -9.54 1.75 -1.19
C VAL A 129 -9.28 2.62 -2.41
N THR A 130 -9.36 3.95 -2.23
CA THR A 130 -9.12 4.96 -3.26
C THR A 130 -8.44 6.19 -2.65
N LEU A 131 -7.74 6.96 -3.48
CA LEU A 131 -7.18 8.28 -3.14
C LEU A 131 -8.00 9.43 -3.77
N SER A 132 -9.19 9.10 -4.27
CA SER A 132 -10.13 10.00 -4.91
C SER A 132 -11.56 9.64 -4.49
N GLU A 133 -12.56 10.27 -5.06
CA GLU A 133 -13.94 9.83 -4.89
C GLU A 133 -14.25 8.73 -5.91
N ALA A 134 -14.33 7.47 -5.45
CA ALA A 134 -14.74 6.33 -6.28
C ALA A 134 -15.83 5.53 -5.57
N GLU A 135 -16.90 5.21 -6.31
CA GLU A 135 -18.02 4.44 -5.77
C GLU A 135 -17.57 3.03 -5.34
N GLY A 136 -17.98 2.61 -4.16
CA GLY A 136 -17.72 1.27 -3.63
C GLY A 136 -16.33 1.03 -3.05
N ARG A 137 -15.52 2.08 -2.85
CA ARG A 137 -14.19 2.00 -2.22
C ARG A 137 -14.06 3.04 -1.10
N ALA A 138 -13.32 2.69 -0.04
CA ALA A 138 -13.03 3.61 1.05
C ALA A 138 -12.02 4.69 0.62
N ASN A 139 -12.36 5.96 0.79
CA ASN A 139 -11.48 7.07 0.47
C ASN A 139 -10.48 7.30 1.61
N LEU A 140 -9.19 7.14 1.33
CA LEU A 140 -8.12 7.30 2.33
C LEU A 140 -7.73 8.75 2.61
N ILE A 141 -8.25 9.71 1.84
CA ILE A 141 -7.95 11.15 1.96
C ILE A 141 -9.22 11.98 2.09
N ASP A 142 -10.22 11.45 2.81
CA ASP A 142 -11.44 12.14 3.18
C ASP A 142 -11.21 13.21 4.29
N GLU A 143 -12.28 13.69 4.95
CA GLU A 143 -12.21 14.85 5.87
C GLU A 143 -11.35 14.59 7.12
N ASP A 144 -11.41 13.40 7.71
CA ASP A 144 -10.63 13.00 8.89
C ASP A 144 -9.38 12.18 8.54
N GLY A 145 -9.18 11.91 7.24
CA GLY A 145 -8.03 11.21 6.70
C GLY A 145 -7.93 9.77 7.18
N SER A 146 -6.85 9.11 6.78
CA SER A 146 -6.57 7.73 7.17
C SER A 146 -5.11 7.56 7.59
N ALA A 147 -4.80 6.43 8.22
CA ALA A 147 -3.43 6.08 8.57
C ALA A 147 -3.11 4.64 8.16
N LEU A 148 -1.86 4.39 7.77
CA LEU A 148 -1.29 3.06 7.72
C LEU A 148 -0.71 2.71 9.09
N VAL A 149 -1.09 1.55 9.62
CA VAL A 149 -0.62 1.06 10.93
C VAL A 149 0.04 -0.29 10.77
N ILE A 150 1.26 -0.42 11.30
CA ILE A 150 1.98 -1.70 11.38
C ILE A 150 1.83 -2.24 12.81
N HIS A 151 1.55 -3.53 12.92
CA HIS A 151 1.35 -4.25 14.18
C HIS A 151 2.59 -5.07 14.59
N GLU A 152 2.67 -5.47 15.87
CA GLU A 152 3.81 -6.20 16.42
C GLU A 152 3.96 -7.64 15.89
N GLY A 153 2.86 -8.24 15.43
CA GLY A 153 2.81 -9.60 14.92
C GLY A 153 2.04 -9.72 13.61
N PRO A 154 2.00 -10.91 13.01
CA PRO A 154 1.23 -11.16 11.80
C PRO A 154 -0.27 -11.18 12.07
N ASP A 155 -1.02 -10.83 11.04
CA ASP A 155 -2.43 -11.09 10.89
C ASP A 155 -2.66 -12.55 10.46
N ASP A 156 -3.56 -13.26 11.13
CA ASP A 156 -4.01 -14.61 10.72
C ASP A 156 -5.09 -14.58 9.63
N HIS A 157 -5.55 -13.38 9.24
CA HIS A 157 -6.56 -13.09 8.23
C HIS A 157 -7.95 -13.68 8.52
N MET A 158 -8.26 -13.99 9.78
CA MET A 158 -9.52 -14.62 10.20
C MET A 158 -10.06 -14.08 11.52
N SER A 159 -9.19 -13.98 12.55
CA SER A 159 -9.60 -13.66 13.91
C SER A 159 -10.02 -12.20 14.06
N GLN A 160 -11.19 -11.98 14.69
CA GLN A 160 -11.69 -10.64 14.89
C GLN A 160 -11.02 -9.95 16.09
N PRO A 161 -10.82 -8.63 16.08
CA PRO A 161 -11.07 -7.67 14.94
C PRO A 161 -9.86 -7.40 14.06
N ILE A 162 -8.68 -7.96 14.29
CA ILE A 162 -7.40 -7.61 13.66
C ILE A 162 -6.47 -8.82 13.48
N GLY A 163 -7.01 -10.02 13.29
CA GLY A 163 -6.22 -11.22 13.03
C GLY A 163 -5.20 -11.60 14.12
N GLY A 164 -5.44 -11.18 15.39
CA GLY A 164 -4.48 -11.43 16.45
C GLY A 164 -3.15 -10.69 16.35
N ALA A 165 -3.06 -9.67 15.50
CA ALA A 165 -1.82 -8.95 15.14
C ALA A 165 -1.13 -8.18 16.30
N GLY A 166 -1.81 -8.01 17.42
CA GLY A 166 -1.22 -7.42 18.63
C GLY A 166 -1.16 -5.89 18.62
N ALA A 167 -0.17 -5.33 19.31
CA ALA A 167 -0.04 -3.88 19.48
C ALA A 167 0.32 -3.17 18.17
N ARG A 168 -0.03 -1.89 18.06
CA ARG A 168 0.36 -0.99 16.98
C ARG A 168 1.78 -0.49 17.26
N VAL A 169 2.75 -0.82 16.40
CA VAL A 169 4.16 -0.50 16.60
C VAL A 169 4.66 0.63 15.72
N ALA A 170 4.00 0.87 14.58
CA ALA A 170 4.27 2.03 13.74
C ALA A 170 2.96 2.58 13.15
N CYS A 171 2.94 3.88 12.88
CA CYS A 171 1.78 4.58 12.34
C CYS A 171 2.23 5.69 11.40
N ALA A 172 1.55 5.83 10.26
CA ALA A 172 1.82 6.83 9.24
C ALA A 172 0.51 7.45 8.76
N VAL A 173 0.33 8.76 8.94
CA VAL A 173 -0.81 9.50 8.40
C VAL A 173 -0.65 9.61 6.88
N ILE A 174 -1.71 9.32 6.14
CA ILE A 174 -1.74 9.41 4.68
C ILE A 174 -2.04 10.85 4.29
N GLU A 175 -1.12 11.46 3.54
CA GLU A 175 -1.21 12.86 3.10
C GLU A 175 -1.16 12.92 1.57
N LYS A 176 -2.05 13.73 1.00
CA LYS A 176 -2.06 13.97 -0.45
C LYS A 176 -0.81 14.74 -0.86
N VAL A 177 -0.16 14.32 -1.96
CA VAL A 177 0.93 15.07 -2.57
C VAL A 177 0.35 16.23 -3.38
N GLU A 178 0.82 17.46 -3.11
CA GLU A 178 0.40 18.69 -3.79
C GLU A 178 1.08 18.85 -5.18
#